data_0c5093fac19e904e599d3a98532ac949
#
_entry.id   0c5093fac19e904e599d3a98532ac949
#
_cell.length_a   1.000
_cell.length_b   1.000
_cell.length_c   1.000
_cell.angle_alpha   90.00
_cell.angle_beta   90.00
_cell.angle_gamma   90.00
#
_symmetry.space_group_name_H-M   'P 1'
#
loop_
_entity.id
_entity.type
_entity.pdbx_description
1 polymer ?
#
loop_
_entity_poly.entity_id
_entity_poly.type
_entity_poly.pdbx_seq_one_letter_code
_entity_poly.pdbx_strand_id
1 'polypeptide(L)'
;NGDALSAQEYQNLVEEYTEVVKLMRGVTALNDEQTNQVRDEVWRSYVNNKLIEKEAKALGLTVSAAEIQDILKAGVHPLLRQTPFQNPQTGNFDKDMLNKFLVEYAKMSESQMPAQYAEQYNNMYKYWSFIQKTLIESRLAEKYQALVSKALLSNPVEAQDAFDARVNQ
;
A
#
# COMPACT_ATOMS: atom_id res chain seq x y z
N ASN A 1 -13.84 17.77 -15.14
CA ASN A 1 -12.43 17.76 -14.69
C ASN A 1 -12.13 16.65 -13.69
N GLY A 2 -13.07 16.30 -12.79
CA GLY A 2 -12.88 15.22 -11.82
C GLY A 2 -12.73 13.83 -12.46
N ASP A 3 -13.51 13.55 -13.50
CA ASP A 3 -13.47 12.25 -14.18
C ASP A 3 -12.17 12.02 -14.94
N ALA A 4 -11.62 13.07 -15.57
CA ALA A 4 -10.35 12.97 -16.27
C ALA A 4 -9.19 12.74 -15.31
N LEU A 5 -9.20 13.40 -14.14
CA LEU A 5 -8.20 13.23 -13.09
C LEU A 5 -8.26 11.81 -12.50
N SER A 6 -9.48 11.28 -12.28
CA SER A 6 -9.68 9.93 -11.77
C SER A 6 -9.20 8.87 -12.76
N ALA A 7 -9.41 9.07 -14.06
CA ALA A 7 -8.92 8.17 -15.11
C ALA A 7 -7.39 8.16 -15.14
N GLN A 8 -6.75 9.32 -14.99
CA GLN A 8 -5.29 9.43 -14.94
C GLN A 8 -4.72 8.76 -13.69
N GLU A 9 -5.33 8.97 -12.53
CA GLU A 9 -4.94 8.29 -11.28
C GLU A 9 -4.98 6.77 -11.44
N TYR A 10 -6.09 6.26 -11.99
CA TYR A 10 -6.26 4.83 -12.21
C TYR A 10 -5.18 4.29 -13.13
N GLN A 11 -4.91 4.97 -14.25
CA GLN A 11 -3.89 4.54 -15.20
C GLN A 11 -2.50 4.52 -14.56
N ASN A 12 -2.17 5.52 -13.74
CA ASN A 12 -0.91 5.57 -13.02
C ASN A 12 -0.77 4.40 -12.04
N LEU A 13 -1.87 4.04 -11.35
CA LEU A 13 -1.89 2.90 -10.44
C LEU A 13 -1.70 1.57 -11.17
N VAL A 14 -2.31 1.42 -12.36
CA VAL A 14 -2.13 0.23 -13.21
C VAL A 14 -0.66 0.10 -13.61
N GLU A 15 -0.03 1.18 -14.04
CA GLU A 15 1.38 1.19 -14.43
C GLU A 15 2.30 0.83 -13.25
N GLU A 16 2.06 1.44 -12.09
CA GLU A 16 2.81 1.15 -10.87
C GLU A 16 2.69 -0.31 -10.46
N TYR A 17 1.47 -0.82 -10.39
CA TYR A 17 1.24 -2.20 -9.96
C TYR A 17 1.77 -3.21 -10.98
N THR A 18 1.71 -2.89 -12.27
CA THR A 18 2.30 -3.72 -13.31
C THR A 18 3.81 -3.90 -13.06
N GLU A 19 4.52 -2.80 -12.78
CA GLU A 19 5.96 -2.86 -12.48
C GLU A 19 6.24 -3.68 -11.22
N VAL A 20 5.43 -3.52 -10.18
CA VAL A 20 5.57 -4.28 -8.94
C VAL A 20 5.35 -5.79 -9.20
N VAL A 21 4.34 -6.15 -9.96
CA VAL A 21 4.06 -7.56 -10.30
C VAL A 21 5.21 -8.18 -11.09
N LYS A 22 5.76 -7.44 -12.05
CA LYS A 22 6.96 -7.89 -12.80
C LYS A 22 8.12 -8.18 -11.86
N LEU A 23 8.39 -7.27 -10.92
CA LEU A 23 9.46 -7.45 -9.93
C LEU A 23 9.22 -8.66 -9.04
N MET A 24 7.99 -8.84 -8.57
CA MET A 24 7.63 -9.98 -7.71
C MET A 24 7.77 -11.32 -8.43
N ARG A 25 7.44 -11.36 -9.70
CA ARG A 25 7.50 -12.59 -10.52
C ARG A 25 8.86 -12.80 -11.18
N GLY A 26 9.75 -11.81 -11.15
CA GLY A 26 11.05 -11.88 -11.80
C GLY A 26 10.96 -11.93 -13.34
N VAL A 27 9.97 -11.27 -13.92
CA VAL A 27 9.74 -11.21 -15.36
C VAL A 27 9.87 -9.78 -15.88
N THR A 28 10.14 -9.63 -17.17
CA THR A 28 10.27 -8.33 -17.82
C THR A 28 9.00 -7.88 -18.54
N ALA A 29 8.05 -8.79 -18.73
CA ALA A 29 6.78 -8.49 -19.40
C ALA A 29 5.67 -9.39 -18.86
N LEU A 30 4.43 -8.90 -18.92
CA LEU A 30 3.22 -9.66 -18.62
C LEU A 30 2.48 -9.97 -19.90
N ASN A 31 1.84 -11.16 -19.96
CA ASN A 31 0.95 -11.51 -21.08
C ASN A 31 -0.40 -10.77 -20.92
N ASP A 32 -1.27 -10.93 -21.93
CA ASP A 32 -2.56 -10.21 -21.94
C ASP A 32 -3.46 -10.62 -20.77
N GLU A 33 -3.50 -11.91 -20.43
CA GLU A 33 -4.28 -12.39 -19.29
C GLU A 33 -3.79 -11.79 -17.97
N GLN A 34 -2.48 -11.79 -17.75
CA GLN A 34 -1.86 -11.21 -16.55
C GLN A 34 -2.10 -9.70 -16.47
N THR A 35 -2.02 -9.01 -17.61
CA THR A 35 -2.30 -7.58 -17.70
C THR A 35 -3.75 -7.27 -17.33
N ASN A 36 -4.70 -8.09 -17.81
CA ASN A 36 -6.10 -7.93 -17.46
C ASN A 36 -6.36 -8.21 -15.99
N GLN A 37 -5.70 -9.20 -15.39
CA GLN A 37 -5.80 -9.48 -13.95
C GLN A 37 -5.29 -8.29 -13.13
N VAL A 38 -4.18 -7.67 -13.55
CA VAL A 38 -3.64 -6.48 -12.89
C VAL A 38 -4.66 -5.34 -12.93
N ARG A 39 -5.24 -5.08 -14.09
CA ARG A 39 -6.24 -4.01 -14.25
C ARG A 39 -7.46 -4.24 -13.37
N ASP A 40 -7.97 -5.46 -13.31
CA ASP A 40 -9.14 -5.81 -12.50
C ASP A 40 -8.83 -5.65 -11.01
N GLU A 41 -7.67 -6.11 -10.58
CA GLU A 41 -7.23 -6.00 -9.18
C GLU A 41 -7.04 -4.54 -8.76
N VAL A 42 -6.38 -3.74 -9.61
CA VAL A 42 -6.18 -2.32 -9.36
C VAL A 42 -7.52 -1.58 -9.33
N TRP A 43 -8.45 -1.92 -10.24
CA TRP A 43 -9.78 -1.31 -10.25
C TRP A 43 -10.53 -1.54 -8.95
N ARG A 44 -10.54 -2.79 -8.47
CA ARG A 44 -11.20 -3.13 -7.19
C ARG A 44 -10.56 -2.40 -6.01
N SER A 45 -9.23 -2.37 -5.95
CA SER A 45 -8.52 -1.64 -4.90
C SER A 45 -8.79 -0.15 -4.98
N TYR A 46 -8.77 0.42 -6.18
CA TYR A 46 -9.00 1.85 -6.40
C TYR A 46 -10.39 2.27 -5.90
N VAL A 47 -11.43 1.53 -6.32
CA VAL A 47 -12.81 1.82 -5.90
C VAL A 47 -12.94 1.72 -4.39
N ASN A 48 -12.43 0.63 -3.80
CA ASN A 48 -12.50 0.40 -2.37
C ASN A 48 -11.75 1.48 -1.57
N ASN A 49 -10.54 1.83 -2.00
CA ASN A 49 -9.74 2.84 -1.32
C ASN A 49 -10.35 4.23 -1.42
N LYS A 50 -10.92 4.60 -2.58
CA LYS A 50 -11.62 5.88 -2.73
C LYS A 50 -12.83 5.98 -1.81
N LEU A 51 -13.58 4.89 -1.68
CA LEU A 51 -14.72 4.84 -0.76
C LEU A 51 -14.27 5.02 0.69
N ILE A 52 -13.24 4.27 1.11
CA ILE A 52 -12.70 4.35 2.47
C ILE A 52 -12.13 5.74 2.75
N GLU A 53 -11.36 6.31 1.83
CA GLU A 53 -10.81 7.67 1.97
C GLU A 53 -11.93 8.70 2.20
N LYS A 54 -12.99 8.62 1.40
CA LYS A 54 -14.14 9.53 1.52
C LYS A 54 -14.82 9.39 2.87
N GLU A 55 -15.12 8.16 3.27
CA GLU A 55 -15.80 7.88 4.54
C GLU A 55 -14.93 8.24 5.75
N ALA A 56 -13.65 7.90 5.68
CA ALA A 56 -12.68 8.21 6.73
C ALA A 56 -12.53 9.73 6.90
N LYS A 57 -12.42 10.45 5.80
CA LYS A 57 -12.33 11.92 5.82
C LYS A 57 -13.57 12.55 6.48
N ALA A 58 -14.75 12.04 6.14
CA ALA A 58 -16.01 12.51 6.75
C ALA A 58 -16.05 12.28 8.25
N LEU A 59 -15.39 11.23 8.75
CA LEU A 59 -15.30 10.88 10.17
C LEU A 59 -14.09 11.48 10.88
N GLY A 60 -13.26 12.24 10.17
CA GLY A 60 -12.03 12.83 10.73
C GLY A 60 -10.92 11.83 10.99
N LEU A 61 -10.96 10.66 10.37
CA LEU A 61 -9.94 9.63 10.50
C LEU A 61 -8.75 9.93 9.59
N THR A 62 -7.55 9.85 10.14
CA THR A 62 -6.30 10.01 9.42
C THR A 62 -5.28 8.98 9.90
N VAL A 63 -4.22 8.79 9.13
CA VAL A 63 -3.07 7.97 9.52
C VAL A 63 -1.88 8.91 9.66
N SER A 64 -1.31 8.98 10.86
CA SER A 64 -0.18 9.84 11.14
C SER A 64 1.14 9.16 10.78
N ALA A 65 2.19 9.98 10.56
CA ALA A 65 3.54 9.47 10.36
C ALA A 65 4.02 8.66 11.58
N ALA A 66 3.64 9.09 12.79
CA ALA A 66 4.00 8.40 14.03
C ALA A 66 3.39 6.99 14.08
N GLU A 67 2.12 6.82 13.65
CA GLU A 67 1.49 5.50 13.58
C GLU A 67 2.27 4.56 12.66
N ILE A 68 2.68 5.06 11.50
CA ILE A 68 3.45 4.25 10.55
C ILE A 68 4.81 3.88 11.15
N GLN A 69 5.50 4.80 11.80
CA GLN A 69 6.77 4.50 12.47
C GLN A 69 6.61 3.43 13.55
N ASP A 70 5.51 3.46 14.31
CA ASP A 70 5.22 2.44 15.31
C ASP A 70 5.01 1.06 14.68
N ILE A 71 4.30 0.99 13.55
CA ILE A 71 4.09 -0.25 12.81
C ILE A 71 5.42 -0.81 12.31
N LEU A 72 6.28 0.04 11.76
CA LEU A 72 7.61 -0.37 11.27
C LEU A 72 8.49 -0.85 12.42
N LYS A 73 8.43 -0.18 13.57
CA LYS A 73 9.22 -0.54 14.75
C LYS A 73 8.77 -1.88 15.33
N ALA A 74 7.47 -2.12 15.39
CA ALA A 74 6.92 -3.40 15.85
C ALA A 74 7.28 -4.56 14.88
N GLY A 75 7.27 -4.28 13.57
CA GLY A 75 7.75 -5.22 12.55
C GLY A 75 6.88 -6.45 12.32
N VAL A 76 5.65 -6.46 12.81
CA VAL A 76 4.78 -7.65 12.77
C VAL A 76 3.66 -7.56 11.74
N HIS A 77 3.49 -6.41 11.08
CA HIS A 77 2.44 -6.26 10.09
C HIS A 77 2.69 -7.19 8.89
N PRO A 78 1.65 -7.92 8.39
CA PRO A 78 1.83 -8.89 7.31
C PRO A 78 2.48 -8.33 6.04
N LEU A 79 2.20 -7.08 5.68
CA LEU A 79 2.81 -6.44 4.50
C LEU A 79 4.33 -6.33 4.62
N LEU A 80 4.84 -6.17 5.83
CA LEU A 80 6.28 -6.05 6.07
C LEU A 80 7.03 -7.36 5.84
N ARG A 81 6.33 -8.48 5.93
CA ARG A 81 6.91 -9.81 5.65
C ARG A 81 7.21 -10.00 4.16
N GLN A 82 6.60 -9.20 3.30
CA GLN A 82 6.81 -9.26 1.85
C GLN A 82 8.05 -8.46 1.41
N THR A 83 8.72 -7.77 2.34
CA THR A 83 9.91 -6.98 2.04
C THR A 83 11.18 -7.79 2.24
N PRO A 84 12.31 -7.41 1.61
CA PRO A 84 13.60 -8.08 1.84
C PRO A 84 14.29 -7.70 3.14
N PHE A 85 13.67 -6.83 3.96
CA PHE A 85 14.27 -6.32 5.19
C PHE A 85 13.94 -7.21 6.39
N GLN A 86 14.33 -8.48 6.29
CA GLN A 86 14.10 -9.48 7.34
C GLN A 86 15.42 -9.77 8.08
N ASN A 87 15.34 -9.79 9.41
CA ASN A 87 16.48 -10.17 10.22
C ASN A 87 16.67 -11.68 10.11
N PRO A 88 17.83 -12.17 9.66
CA PRO A 88 18.04 -13.61 9.46
C PRO A 88 18.04 -14.40 10.78
N GLN A 89 18.27 -13.75 11.93
CA GLN A 89 18.28 -14.42 13.23
C GLN A 89 16.86 -14.57 13.80
N THR A 90 16.01 -13.56 13.64
CA THR A 90 14.65 -13.55 14.21
C THR A 90 13.57 -13.89 13.19
N GLY A 91 13.85 -13.76 11.89
CA GLY A 91 12.87 -13.92 10.82
C GLY A 91 11.87 -12.78 10.71
N ASN A 92 12.02 -11.74 11.52
CA ASN A 92 11.09 -10.61 11.56
C ASN A 92 11.63 -9.41 10.77
N PHE A 93 10.71 -8.53 10.36
CA PHE A 93 11.08 -7.27 9.71
C PHE A 93 11.99 -6.46 10.62
N ASP A 94 13.05 -5.92 10.03
CA ASP A 94 14.04 -5.11 10.73
C ASP A 94 14.07 -3.69 10.17
N LYS A 95 13.57 -2.75 10.96
CA LYS A 95 13.53 -1.34 10.59
C LYS A 95 14.93 -0.77 10.33
N ASP A 96 15.95 -1.27 11.03
CA ASP A 96 17.33 -0.80 10.84
C ASP A 96 17.86 -1.18 9.46
N MET A 97 17.50 -2.35 8.95
CA MET A 97 17.85 -2.76 7.58
C MET A 97 17.19 -1.85 6.56
N LEU A 98 15.92 -1.51 6.75
CA LEU A 98 15.21 -0.56 5.90
C LEU A 98 15.90 0.81 5.92
N ASN A 99 16.19 1.33 7.10
CA ASN A 99 16.82 2.65 7.24
C ASN A 99 18.19 2.69 6.58
N LYS A 100 18.99 1.62 6.74
CA LYS A 100 20.29 1.50 6.07
C LYS A 100 20.13 1.55 4.55
N PHE A 101 19.17 0.81 4.02
CA PHE A 101 18.87 0.82 2.59
C PHE A 101 18.47 2.22 2.11
N LEU A 102 17.58 2.91 2.83
CA LEU A 102 17.11 4.25 2.44
C LEU A 102 18.24 5.28 2.45
N VAL A 103 19.17 5.18 3.41
CA VAL A 103 20.35 6.06 3.46
C VAL A 103 21.25 5.79 2.25
N GLU A 104 21.53 4.54 1.95
CA GLU A 104 22.35 4.16 0.79
C GLU A 104 21.70 4.59 -0.52
N TYR A 105 20.39 4.43 -0.63
CA TYR A 105 19.63 4.85 -1.82
C TYR A 105 19.71 6.36 -2.03
N ALA A 106 19.55 7.14 -0.95
CA ALA A 106 19.62 8.61 -1.03
C ALA A 106 20.99 9.09 -1.51
N LYS A 107 22.05 8.34 -1.20
CA LYS A 107 23.43 8.67 -1.59
C LYS A 107 23.85 8.04 -2.94
N MET A 108 22.97 7.27 -3.56
CA MET A 108 23.31 6.52 -4.76
C MET A 108 23.76 7.40 -5.93
N SER A 109 23.17 8.60 -6.07
CA SER A 109 23.53 9.54 -7.13
C SER A 109 24.95 10.10 -6.98
N GLU A 110 25.49 10.10 -5.77
CA GLU A 110 26.83 10.59 -5.44
C GLU A 110 27.87 9.49 -5.52
N SER A 111 27.45 8.21 -5.54
CA SER A 111 28.34 7.07 -5.60
C SER A 111 28.57 6.64 -7.06
N GLN A 112 29.75 6.10 -7.35
CA GLN A 112 30.07 5.54 -8.67
C GLN A 112 29.60 4.09 -8.75
N MET A 113 28.32 3.85 -8.42
CA MET A 113 27.75 2.52 -8.41
C MET A 113 27.57 2.01 -9.84
N PRO A 114 27.96 0.75 -10.14
CA PRO A 114 27.69 0.14 -11.44
C PRO A 114 26.20 0.16 -11.78
N ALA A 115 25.86 0.34 -13.05
CA ALA A 115 24.49 0.50 -13.52
C ALA A 115 23.56 -0.64 -13.08
N GLN A 116 24.04 -1.88 -13.05
CA GLN A 116 23.23 -3.03 -12.64
C GLN A 116 22.84 -2.98 -11.15
N TYR A 117 23.73 -2.48 -10.28
CA TYR A 117 23.39 -2.31 -8.86
C TYR A 117 22.45 -1.13 -8.65
N ALA A 118 22.63 -0.05 -9.42
CA ALA A 118 21.74 1.10 -9.39
C ALA A 118 20.31 0.68 -9.78
N GLU A 119 20.16 -0.17 -10.79
CA GLU A 119 18.87 -0.72 -11.20
C GLU A 119 18.21 -1.53 -10.08
N GLN A 120 18.99 -2.39 -9.43
CA GLN A 120 18.48 -3.20 -8.29
C GLN A 120 18.01 -2.32 -7.15
N TYR A 121 18.74 -1.27 -6.80
CA TYR A 121 18.33 -0.33 -5.76
C TYR A 121 17.08 0.44 -6.14
N ASN A 122 16.98 0.89 -7.39
CA ASN A 122 15.77 1.56 -7.88
C ASN A 122 14.56 0.63 -7.82
N ASN A 123 14.71 -0.63 -8.20
CA ASN A 123 13.64 -1.63 -8.15
C ASN A 123 13.20 -1.90 -6.71
N MET A 124 14.16 -2.02 -5.80
CA MET A 124 13.87 -2.22 -4.38
C MET A 124 13.15 -1.01 -3.78
N TYR A 125 13.54 0.20 -4.18
CA TYR A 125 12.87 1.43 -3.75
C TYR A 125 11.44 1.53 -4.27
N LYS A 126 11.21 1.18 -5.53
CA LYS A 126 9.86 1.13 -6.12
C LYS A 126 8.97 0.15 -5.36
N TYR A 127 9.50 -1.03 -5.06
CA TYR A 127 8.78 -2.05 -4.31
C TYR A 127 8.45 -1.57 -2.90
N TRP A 128 9.43 -1.01 -2.20
CA TRP A 128 9.23 -0.46 -0.86
C TRP A 128 8.20 0.69 -0.86
N SER A 129 8.27 1.59 -1.82
CA SER A 129 7.31 2.70 -1.94
C SER A 129 5.89 2.19 -2.11
N PHE A 130 5.71 1.12 -2.88
CA PHE A 130 4.42 0.46 -3.04
C PHE A 130 3.94 -0.15 -1.72
N ILE A 131 4.79 -0.88 -1.02
CA ILE A 131 4.46 -1.49 0.27
C ILE A 131 4.08 -0.41 1.29
N GLN A 132 4.83 0.69 1.35
CA GLN A 132 4.56 1.79 2.27
C GLN A 132 3.20 2.43 1.99
N LYS A 133 2.90 2.69 0.74
CA LYS A 133 1.59 3.24 0.34
C LYS A 133 0.46 2.29 0.72
N THR A 134 0.61 1.02 0.44
CA THR A 134 -0.38 -0.01 0.77
C THR A 134 -0.55 -0.13 2.28
N LEU A 135 0.53 0.00 3.04
CA LEU A 135 0.50 -0.01 4.51
C LEU A 135 -0.35 1.14 5.06
N ILE A 136 -0.18 2.35 4.51
CA ILE A 136 -0.96 3.52 4.91
C ILE A 136 -2.45 3.30 4.60
N GLU A 137 -2.76 2.83 3.40
CA GLU A 137 -4.13 2.52 2.97
C GLU A 137 -4.76 1.44 3.86
N SER A 138 -4.01 0.39 4.16
CA SER A 138 -4.44 -0.70 5.03
C SER A 138 -4.72 -0.21 6.45
N ARG A 139 -3.86 0.65 6.98
CA ARG A 139 -4.05 1.22 8.33
C ARG A 139 -5.31 2.08 8.40
N LEU A 140 -5.56 2.90 7.38
CA LEU A 140 -6.78 3.71 7.31
C LEU A 140 -8.02 2.82 7.26
N ALA A 141 -7.99 1.76 6.45
CA ALA A 141 -9.08 0.79 6.35
C ALA A 141 -9.34 0.09 7.68
N GLU A 142 -8.29 -0.32 8.40
CA GLU A 142 -8.40 -0.92 9.73
C GLU A 142 -9.09 0.02 10.72
N LYS A 143 -8.68 1.29 10.74
CA LYS A 143 -9.27 2.29 11.63
C LYS A 143 -10.75 2.53 11.31
N TYR A 144 -11.07 2.61 10.03
CA TYR A 144 -12.45 2.78 9.56
C TYR A 144 -13.32 1.58 9.95
N GLN A 145 -12.85 0.37 9.68
CA GLN A 145 -13.57 -0.86 10.02
C GLN A 145 -13.75 -1.03 11.52
N ALA A 146 -12.75 -0.68 12.31
CA ALA A 146 -12.85 -0.73 13.77
C ALA A 146 -13.93 0.23 14.29
N LEU A 147 -14.02 1.43 13.70
CA LEU A 147 -15.05 2.40 14.09
C LEU A 147 -16.45 1.93 13.70
N VAL A 148 -16.61 1.37 12.50
CA VAL A 148 -17.89 0.82 12.03
C VAL A 148 -18.32 -0.36 12.91
N SER A 149 -17.41 -1.27 13.24
CA SER A 149 -17.69 -2.42 14.12
C SER A 149 -18.11 -1.97 15.51
N LYS A 150 -17.43 -0.95 16.05
CA LYS A 150 -17.78 -0.38 17.36
C LYS A 150 -19.18 0.23 17.35
N ALA A 151 -19.55 0.93 16.28
CA ALA A 151 -20.89 1.50 16.12
C ALA A 151 -21.96 0.41 16.04
N LEU A 152 -21.69 -0.71 15.34
CA LEU A 152 -22.59 -1.87 15.27
C LEU A 152 -22.82 -2.51 16.64
N LEU A 153 -21.76 -2.60 17.46
CA LEU A 153 -21.84 -3.18 18.80
C LEU A 153 -22.59 -2.28 19.79
N SER A 154 -22.44 -0.94 19.65
CA SER A 154 -23.07 0.00 20.56
C SER A 154 -24.53 0.32 20.20
N ASN A 155 -24.89 0.28 18.90
CA ASN A 155 -26.26 0.49 18.43
C ASN A 155 -26.50 -0.33 17.14
N PRO A 156 -26.76 -1.65 17.30
CA PRO A 156 -26.83 -2.57 16.16
C PRO A 156 -27.86 -2.18 15.08
N VAL A 157 -29.03 -1.68 15.50
CA VAL A 157 -30.13 -1.38 14.56
C VAL A 157 -29.77 -0.21 13.67
N GLU A 158 -29.36 0.93 14.25
CA GLU A 158 -29.00 2.13 13.50
C GLU A 158 -27.75 1.91 12.63
N ALA A 159 -26.74 1.24 13.18
CA ALA A 159 -25.52 0.97 12.46
C ALA A 159 -25.75 0.01 11.30
N GLN A 160 -26.63 -0.98 11.44
CA GLN A 160 -27.00 -1.91 10.38
C GLN A 160 -27.74 -1.19 9.25
N ASP A 161 -28.68 -0.31 9.58
CA ASP A 161 -29.40 0.47 8.59
C ASP A 161 -28.47 1.39 7.79
N ALA A 162 -27.54 2.04 8.44
CA ALA A 162 -26.53 2.89 7.79
C ALA A 162 -25.63 2.08 6.86
N PHE A 163 -25.21 0.88 7.27
CA PHE A 163 -24.40 -0.03 6.47
C PHE A 163 -25.16 -0.52 5.23
N ASP A 164 -26.41 -0.94 5.41
CA ASP A 164 -27.25 -1.43 4.33
C ASP A 164 -27.50 -0.32 3.27
N ALA A 165 -27.71 0.91 3.72
CA ALA A 165 -27.88 2.05 2.82
C ALA A 165 -26.63 2.31 1.97
N ARG A 166 -25.42 2.09 2.49
CA ARG A 166 -24.17 2.24 1.74
C ARG A 166 -23.96 1.12 0.74
N VAL A 167 -24.27 -0.10 1.12
CA VAL A 167 -24.06 -1.26 0.25
C VAL A 167 -25.02 -1.23 -0.93
N ASN A 168 -26.23 -0.68 -0.75
CA ASN A 168 -27.26 -0.61 -1.77
C ASN A 168 -27.19 0.65 -2.68
N GLN A 169 -26.21 1.52 -2.47
CA GLN A 169 -25.89 2.63 -3.36
C GLN A 169 -24.75 2.25 -4.30
#